data_5592a1af4c1441d35c9c96feb2bbf6d0
#
_entry.id   5592a1af4c1441d35c9c96feb2bbf6d0
#
_cell.length_a   1.000
_cell.length_b   1.000
_cell.length_c   1.000
_cell.angle_alpha   90.00
_cell.angle_beta   90.00
_cell.angle_gamma   90.00
#
_symmetry.space_group_name_H-M   'P 1'
#
loop_
_entity.id
_entity.type
_entity.pdbx_description
1 polymer ?
#
loop_
_entity_poly.entity_id
_entity_poly.type
_entity_poly.pdbx_seq_one_letter_code
_entity_poly.pdbx_strand_id
1 'polypeptide(L)'
;MLIEQFRQKPDTLLPSADTVGRGLKELAEENIVYKSETSVRSYSFNTTEKLNVFLLRMIRKMGLIKVGSHVDLDFNHQFIPAHKFDTKYSYKQDHSYFPGWASTGGIIVGDENGDGNTNVKFHQEDTLRRIMDRVTSELGAVIERFRTDSRSFSKEIIQTIESRCNTFYTRAVNCGSRHEEFRQLKEWKSIEVGYEKCDVTSVSMDNLIEGKSYRLIVQRSHLKDKDGKQQTDMFGVIYTYRCILTNNWTSTEKDIITFYDERGASEKNFDIQNNDFGWAHIPFSFMAENMILMMITAILKNFYLYLVRHISEKIKPLKKTSRLKAFILHFVSVF
;
A
#
# COMPACT_ATOMS: atom_id res chain seq x y z
N MET A 1 12.55 -20.63 32.08
CA MET A 1 13.01 -19.54 33.00
C MET A 1 12.25 -18.22 32.79
N LEU A 2 12.23 -17.57 31.63
CA LEU A 2 11.45 -16.36 31.40
C LEU A 2 9.93 -16.57 31.58
N ILE A 3 9.37 -17.65 31.03
CA ILE A 3 7.92 -17.97 31.12
C ILE A 3 7.51 -18.23 32.57
N GLU A 4 8.36 -18.83 33.37
CA GLU A 4 8.13 -19.10 34.80
C GLU A 4 8.14 -17.82 35.64
N GLN A 5 9.02 -16.87 35.34
CA GLN A 5 9.03 -15.55 35.95
C GLN A 5 7.76 -14.75 35.64
N PHE A 6 7.28 -14.81 34.36
CA PHE A 6 6.01 -14.20 33.96
C PHE A 6 4.80 -14.79 34.67
N ARG A 7 4.79 -16.12 34.95
CA ARG A 7 3.71 -16.80 35.69
C ARG A 7 3.70 -16.43 37.18
N GLN A 8 4.88 -16.18 37.77
CA GLN A 8 5.00 -15.92 39.23
C GLN A 8 4.75 -14.48 39.61
N LYS A 9 5.00 -13.49 38.74
CA LYS A 9 4.82 -12.04 39.05
C LYS A 9 4.45 -11.26 37.77
N PRO A 10 3.29 -11.55 37.13
CA PRO A 10 2.93 -10.88 35.87
C PRO A 10 2.78 -9.35 36.04
N ASP A 11 2.24 -8.89 37.17
CA ASP A 11 1.96 -7.47 37.40
C ASP A 11 3.20 -6.61 37.71
N THR A 12 4.35 -7.24 38.02
CA THR A 12 5.61 -6.53 38.29
C THR A 12 6.56 -6.50 37.10
N LEU A 13 6.32 -7.34 36.06
CA LEU A 13 7.20 -7.50 34.92
C LEU A 13 6.71 -6.73 33.68
N LEU A 14 5.42 -6.44 33.61
CA LEU A 14 4.82 -5.71 32.49
C LEU A 14 4.27 -4.37 32.98
N PRO A 15 4.53 -3.29 32.25
CA PRO A 15 3.90 -2.01 32.54
C PRO A 15 2.39 -2.11 32.36
N SER A 16 1.62 -1.34 33.14
CA SER A 16 0.18 -1.24 32.96
C SER A 16 -0.17 -0.67 31.59
N ALA A 17 -1.39 -0.93 31.08
CA ALA A 17 -1.87 -0.36 29.83
C ALA A 17 -1.77 1.18 29.81
N ASP A 18 -2.06 1.83 30.95
CA ASP A 18 -1.93 3.29 31.09
C ASP A 18 -0.48 3.76 31.00
N THR A 19 0.45 3.00 31.57
CA THR A 19 1.89 3.31 31.48
C THR A 19 2.38 3.18 30.04
N VAL A 20 1.98 2.11 29.35
CA VAL A 20 2.28 1.95 27.91
C VAL A 20 1.65 3.07 27.11
N GLY A 21 0.38 3.39 27.34
CA GLY A 21 -0.32 4.47 26.66
C GLY A 21 0.34 5.83 26.82
N ARG A 22 0.81 6.16 28.05
CA ARG A 22 1.58 7.40 28.29
C ARG A 22 2.90 7.42 27.54
N GLY A 23 3.67 6.34 27.60
CA GLY A 23 4.93 6.25 26.87
C GLY A 23 4.76 6.33 25.34
N LEU A 24 3.65 5.80 24.80
CA LEU A 24 3.32 5.94 23.38
C LEU A 24 3.04 7.41 23.02
N LYS A 25 2.30 8.13 23.85
CA LYS A 25 2.00 9.56 23.63
C LYS A 25 3.24 10.44 23.62
N GLU A 26 4.24 10.13 24.45
CA GLU A 26 5.52 10.85 24.50
C GLU A 26 6.34 10.71 23.18
N LEU A 27 6.07 9.68 22.39
CA LEU A 27 6.70 9.48 21.08
C LEU A 27 5.99 10.24 19.95
N ALA A 28 4.81 10.81 20.20
CA ALA A 28 4.03 11.47 19.19
C ALA A 28 4.74 12.72 18.64
N GLU A 29 4.82 12.80 17.32
CA GLU A 29 5.34 13.95 16.59
C GLU A 29 4.19 14.87 16.17
N GLU A 30 4.44 16.17 16.07
CA GLU A 30 3.43 17.13 15.63
C GLU A 30 2.98 16.87 14.20
N ASN A 31 1.72 17.15 13.92
CA ASN A 31 1.19 17.06 12.57
C ASN A 31 1.74 18.21 11.70
N ILE A 32 2.04 17.88 10.45
CA ILE A 32 2.30 18.88 9.42
C ILE A 32 0.94 19.34 8.88
N VAL A 33 0.74 20.66 8.79
CA VAL A 33 -0.50 21.24 8.27
C VAL A 33 -0.24 21.90 6.93
N TYR A 34 -0.87 21.40 5.89
CA TYR A 34 -0.85 21.99 4.55
C TYR A 34 -2.12 22.81 4.31
N LYS A 35 -1.95 24.02 3.78
CA LYS A 35 -3.08 24.85 3.34
C LYS A 35 -3.44 24.51 1.90
N SER A 36 -4.72 24.44 1.59
CA SER A 36 -5.18 24.32 0.22
C SER A 36 -4.91 25.62 -0.54
N GLU A 37 -4.39 25.52 -1.76
CA GLU A 37 -4.19 26.68 -2.63
C GLU A 37 -5.51 27.23 -3.19
N THR A 38 -6.54 26.39 -3.27
CA THR A 38 -7.82 26.71 -3.92
C THR A 38 -8.97 26.97 -2.94
N SER A 39 -8.73 26.82 -1.63
CA SER A 39 -9.77 26.98 -0.60
C SER A 39 -9.15 27.40 0.75
N VAL A 40 -10.01 27.87 1.67
CA VAL A 40 -9.61 28.18 3.06
C VAL A 40 -9.36 26.91 3.91
N ARG A 41 -9.39 25.72 3.32
CA ARG A 41 -9.22 24.46 4.05
C ARG A 41 -7.74 24.16 4.28
N SER A 42 -7.48 23.55 5.42
CA SER A 42 -6.18 22.95 5.73
C SER A 42 -6.34 21.47 6.02
N TYR A 43 -5.29 20.71 5.79
CA TYR A 43 -5.26 19.27 5.99
C TYR A 43 -4.04 18.91 6.81
N SER A 44 -4.23 18.01 7.77
CA SER A 44 -3.18 17.54 8.67
C SER A 44 -2.62 16.21 8.19
N PHE A 45 -1.30 16.08 8.30
CA PHE A 45 -0.57 14.83 8.00
C PHE A 45 0.39 14.56 9.15
N ASN A 46 0.59 13.29 9.47
CA ASN A 46 1.59 12.86 10.44
C ASN A 46 2.58 11.90 9.79
N THR A 47 3.84 12.29 9.75
CA THR A 47 4.91 11.53 9.09
C THR A 47 5.61 10.56 10.03
N THR A 48 5.57 10.81 11.33
CA THR A 48 6.24 10.01 12.37
C THR A 48 7.63 9.57 11.94
N GLU A 49 8.47 10.54 11.60
CA GLU A 49 9.77 10.35 10.94
C GLU A 49 10.69 9.39 11.70
N LYS A 50 10.80 9.59 13.04
CA LYS A 50 11.67 8.76 13.89
C LYS A 50 11.29 7.30 13.87
N LEU A 51 10.00 6.97 13.92
CA LEU A 51 9.54 5.58 13.91
C LEU A 51 9.61 4.97 12.51
N ASN A 52 9.42 5.74 11.45
CA ASN A 52 9.68 5.26 10.09
C ASN A 52 11.15 4.88 9.89
N VAL A 53 12.08 5.70 10.34
CA VAL A 53 13.52 5.37 10.31
C VAL A 53 13.82 4.14 11.17
N PHE A 54 13.25 4.06 12.37
CA PHE A 54 13.42 2.92 13.27
C PHE A 54 12.88 1.61 12.65
N LEU A 55 11.70 1.65 12.02
CA LEU A 55 11.11 0.53 11.28
C LEU A 55 12.10 -0.04 10.24
N LEU A 56 12.69 0.83 9.42
CA LEU A 56 13.62 0.43 8.37
C LEU A 56 14.92 -0.16 8.95
N ARG A 57 15.46 0.43 10.01
CA ARG A 57 16.63 -0.10 10.71
C ARG A 57 16.36 -1.48 11.32
N MET A 58 15.17 -1.69 11.87
CA MET A 58 14.74 -3.00 12.37
C MET A 58 14.64 -4.04 11.25
N ILE A 59 14.04 -3.70 10.10
CA ILE A 59 13.97 -4.56 8.91
C ILE A 59 15.37 -5.01 8.47
N ARG A 60 16.29 -4.06 8.39
CA ARG A 60 17.70 -4.33 8.04
C ARG A 60 18.37 -5.22 9.09
N LYS A 61 18.21 -4.93 10.38
CA LYS A 61 18.78 -5.72 11.48
C LYS A 61 18.25 -7.16 11.53
N MET A 62 16.96 -7.35 11.24
CA MET A 62 16.35 -8.68 11.11
C MET A 62 16.75 -9.42 9.82
N GLY A 63 17.42 -8.76 8.89
CA GLY A 63 17.80 -9.35 7.60
C GLY A 63 16.61 -9.67 6.70
N LEU A 64 15.47 -9.04 6.91
CA LEU A 64 14.28 -9.19 6.07
C LEU A 64 14.49 -8.62 4.67
N ILE A 65 15.25 -7.52 4.58
CA ILE A 65 15.73 -6.90 3.35
C ILE A 65 17.23 -6.61 3.57
N LYS A 66 18.06 -7.03 2.62
CA LYS A 66 19.52 -6.82 2.68
C LYS A 66 19.89 -5.56 1.92
N VAL A 67 20.99 -4.93 2.29
CA VAL A 67 21.60 -3.82 1.52
C VAL A 67 21.91 -4.30 0.11
N GLY A 68 21.60 -3.48 -0.89
CA GLY A 68 21.74 -3.81 -2.31
C GLY A 68 20.62 -4.72 -2.86
N SER A 69 19.62 -5.10 -2.05
CA SER A 69 18.47 -5.85 -2.57
C SER A 69 17.66 -4.98 -3.53
N HIS A 70 17.26 -5.59 -4.64
CA HIS A 70 16.24 -5.03 -5.53
C HIS A 70 14.85 -5.37 -5.00
N VAL A 71 14.00 -4.38 -4.81
CA VAL A 71 12.67 -4.55 -4.21
C VAL A 71 11.56 -4.06 -5.13
N ASP A 72 10.43 -4.77 -5.08
CA ASP A 72 9.18 -4.32 -5.67
C ASP A 72 8.39 -3.60 -4.59
N LEU A 73 8.12 -2.32 -4.78
CA LEU A 73 7.45 -1.49 -3.80
C LEU A 73 6.00 -1.24 -4.20
N ASP A 74 5.08 -1.60 -3.33
CA ASP A 74 3.65 -1.29 -3.46
C ASP A 74 3.29 -0.11 -2.56
N PHE A 75 2.55 0.86 -3.09
CA PHE A 75 1.99 1.94 -2.32
C PHE A 75 0.47 1.96 -2.41
N ASN A 76 -0.19 2.14 -1.27
CA ASN A 76 -1.64 2.20 -1.17
C ASN A 76 -2.08 3.16 -0.06
N HIS A 77 -3.30 3.69 -0.22
CA HIS A 77 -4.00 4.37 0.86
C HIS A 77 -5.09 3.47 1.44
N GLN A 78 -5.29 3.59 2.75
CA GLN A 78 -6.35 2.90 3.46
C GLN A 78 -7.28 3.91 4.13
N PHE A 79 -8.58 3.68 3.97
CA PHE A 79 -9.60 4.40 4.73
C PHE A 79 -9.79 3.71 6.08
N ILE A 80 -9.57 4.43 7.17
CA ILE A 80 -9.78 3.95 8.53
C ILE A 80 -10.94 4.74 9.16
N PRO A 81 -12.14 4.14 9.25
CA PRO A 81 -13.26 4.78 9.95
C PRO A 81 -12.89 4.99 11.42
N ALA A 82 -13.06 6.18 11.93
CA ALA A 82 -12.76 6.50 13.31
C ALA A 82 -13.47 7.77 13.76
N HIS A 83 -14.20 7.70 14.87
CA HIS A 83 -14.81 8.85 15.51
C HIS A 83 -13.87 9.36 16.63
N LYS A 84 -12.87 10.16 16.23
CA LYS A 84 -11.86 10.73 17.11
C LYS A 84 -11.94 12.25 17.10
N PHE A 85 -11.26 12.91 18.02
CA PHE A 85 -11.38 14.35 18.21
C PHE A 85 -11.00 15.16 16.96
N ASP A 86 -9.94 14.76 16.26
CA ASP A 86 -9.40 15.47 15.10
C ASP A 86 -9.75 14.82 13.76
N THR A 87 -10.54 13.73 13.74
CA THR A 87 -10.98 13.09 12.49
C THR A 87 -11.89 14.00 11.68
N LYS A 88 -11.81 13.91 10.36
CA LYS A 88 -12.61 14.70 9.44
C LYS A 88 -13.65 13.83 8.72
N TYR A 89 -14.81 14.42 8.45
CA TYR A 89 -15.89 13.78 7.71
C TYR A 89 -15.50 13.63 6.23
N SER A 90 -15.48 12.41 5.74
CA SER A 90 -14.95 12.05 4.42
C SER A 90 -16.05 11.90 3.36
N TYR A 91 -15.63 11.74 2.10
CA TYR A 91 -16.51 11.42 0.98
C TYR A 91 -17.23 10.06 1.13
N LYS A 92 -16.76 9.18 2.01
CA LYS A 92 -17.41 7.90 2.36
C LYS A 92 -18.52 8.05 3.40
N GLN A 93 -18.91 9.28 3.70
CA GLN A 93 -19.97 9.62 4.67
C GLN A 93 -19.67 9.12 6.09
N ASP A 94 -18.38 9.13 6.47
CA ASP A 94 -17.94 8.75 7.80
C ASP A 94 -16.71 9.58 8.21
N HIS A 95 -16.50 9.72 9.53
CA HIS A 95 -15.30 10.29 10.10
C HIS A 95 -14.15 9.31 9.97
N SER A 96 -12.96 9.78 9.59
CA SER A 96 -11.86 8.89 9.30
C SER A 96 -10.49 9.53 9.32
N TYR A 97 -9.47 8.65 9.32
CA TYR A 97 -8.13 8.94 8.84
C TYR A 97 -7.88 8.23 7.51
N PHE A 98 -6.83 8.67 6.81
CA PHE A 98 -6.51 8.16 5.49
C PHE A 98 -4.99 7.94 5.32
N PRO A 99 -4.40 6.95 6.04
CA PRO A 99 -2.99 6.65 5.93
C PRO A 99 -2.60 6.17 4.55
N GLY A 100 -1.38 6.59 4.12
CA GLY A 100 -0.69 6.08 2.95
C GLY A 100 0.52 5.27 3.37
N TRP A 101 0.61 4.02 2.94
CA TRP A 101 1.68 3.13 3.33
C TRP A 101 2.26 2.33 2.19
N ALA A 102 3.54 1.98 2.34
CA ALA A 102 4.30 1.21 1.37
C ALA A 102 4.73 -0.14 1.94
N SER A 103 4.73 -1.16 1.07
CA SER A 103 5.18 -2.50 1.43
C SER A 103 5.94 -3.18 0.29
N THR A 104 6.78 -4.14 0.65
CA THR A 104 7.46 -5.03 -0.28
C THR A 104 7.40 -6.46 0.23
N GLY A 105 6.84 -7.38 -0.57
CA GLY A 105 6.69 -8.79 -0.18
C GLY A 105 5.96 -8.99 1.16
N GLY A 106 5.01 -8.11 1.49
CA GLY A 106 4.26 -8.11 2.74
C GLY A 106 4.96 -7.44 3.92
N ILE A 107 6.20 -6.97 3.77
CA ILE A 107 6.95 -6.19 4.77
C ILE A 107 6.54 -4.73 4.63
N ILE A 108 6.05 -4.09 5.68
CA ILE A 108 5.75 -2.65 5.70
C ILE A 108 7.07 -1.89 5.79
N VAL A 109 7.30 -0.95 4.87
CA VAL A 109 8.54 -0.17 4.79
C VAL A 109 8.34 1.33 5.00
N GLY A 110 7.11 1.78 5.17
CA GLY A 110 6.79 3.17 5.48
C GLY A 110 5.29 3.38 5.60
N ASP A 111 4.90 4.31 6.47
CA ASP A 111 3.52 4.68 6.70
C ASP A 111 3.44 6.14 7.15
N GLU A 112 2.48 6.88 6.62
CA GLU A 112 2.17 8.26 7.00
C GLU A 112 0.65 8.44 7.05
N ASN A 113 0.15 9.09 8.08
CA ASN A 113 -1.29 9.28 8.25
C ASN A 113 -1.73 10.67 7.77
N GLY A 114 -2.99 10.78 7.37
CA GLY A 114 -3.59 12.03 6.91
C GLY A 114 -5.07 12.14 7.25
N ASP A 115 -5.60 13.36 7.14
CA ASP A 115 -7.02 13.64 7.34
C ASP A 115 -7.89 12.85 6.35
N GLY A 116 -8.97 12.25 6.85
CA GLY A 116 -9.87 11.40 6.07
C GLY A 116 -10.63 12.10 4.94
N ASN A 117 -10.72 13.41 4.97
CA ASN A 117 -11.36 14.23 3.92
C ASN A 117 -10.35 14.80 2.90
N THR A 118 -9.10 14.45 2.99
CA THR A 118 -8.07 14.89 2.05
C THR A 118 -8.25 14.20 0.69
N ASN A 119 -8.07 14.94 -0.39
CA ASN A 119 -7.94 14.31 -1.70
C ASN A 119 -6.67 13.45 -1.69
N VAL A 120 -6.78 12.20 -2.14
CA VAL A 120 -5.65 11.26 -2.13
C VAL A 120 -4.40 11.78 -2.81
N LYS A 121 -4.54 12.63 -3.84
CA LYS A 121 -3.42 13.20 -4.60
C LYS A 121 -2.78 14.40 -3.92
N PHE A 122 -3.42 14.97 -2.91
CA PHE A 122 -2.92 16.18 -2.24
C PHE A 122 -1.69 15.84 -1.42
N HIS A 123 -0.55 16.39 -1.78
CA HIS A 123 0.78 16.12 -1.22
C HIS A 123 1.20 14.63 -1.20
N GLN A 124 0.60 13.80 -2.06
CA GLN A 124 1.00 12.39 -2.18
C GLN A 124 2.43 12.26 -2.70
N GLU A 125 2.87 13.15 -3.59
CA GLU A 125 4.25 13.20 -4.08
C GLU A 125 5.27 13.43 -2.96
N ASP A 126 4.92 14.21 -1.93
CA ASP A 126 5.77 14.43 -0.75
C ASP A 126 5.86 13.16 0.11
N THR A 127 4.74 12.48 0.36
CA THR A 127 4.70 11.20 1.07
C THR A 127 5.53 10.15 0.33
N LEU A 128 5.33 10.01 -0.98
CA LEU A 128 6.08 9.05 -1.79
C LEU A 128 7.58 9.36 -1.80
N ARG A 129 7.95 10.64 -1.92
CA ARG A 129 9.35 11.08 -1.86
C ARG A 129 9.99 10.64 -0.55
N ARG A 130 9.38 10.97 0.60
CA ARG A 130 9.91 10.59 1.91
C ARG A 130 10.04 9.09 2.07
N ILE A 131 9.03 8.31 1.70
CA ILE A 131 9.05 6.84 1.84
C ILE A 131 10.13 6.24 0.94
N MET A 132 10.17 6.60 -0.34
CA MET A 132 11.12 6.03 -1.30
C MET A 132 12.56 6.42 -0.98
N ASP A 133 12.80 7.68 -0.59
CA ASP A 133 14.11 8.16 -0.18
C ASP A 133 14.61 7.43 1.08
N ARG A 134 13.73 7.18 2.09
CA ARG A 134 14.08 6.39 3.27
C ARG A 134 14.37 4.93 2.93
N VAL A 135 13.60 4.31 2.04
CA VAL A 135 13.86 2.92 1.59
C VAL A 135 15.25 2.83 0.96
N THR A 136 15.65 3.81 0.18
CA THR A 136 16.97 3.83 -0.43
C THR A 136 18.07 4.16 0.58
N SER A 137 17.89 5.17 1.43
CA SER A 137 18.93 5.63 2.36
C SER A 137 19.11 4.73 3.59
N GLU A 138 18.01 4.31 4.24
CA GLU A 138 18.08 3.55 5.52
C GLU A 138 18.20 2.04 5.30
N LEU A 139 17.53 1.47 4.28
CA LEU A 139 17.68 0.07 3.92
C LEU A 139 18.86 -0.19 3.00
N GLY A 140 19.27 0.80 2.21
CA GLY A 140 20.23 0.61 1.13
C GLY A 140 19.68 -0.28 0.01
N ALA A 141 18.37 -0.31 -0.17
CA ALA A 141 17.70 -1.10 -1.21
C ALA A 141 17.53 -0.29 -2.49
N VAL A 142 17.50 -0.98 -3.63
CA VAL A 142 17.17 -0.40 -4.93
C VAL A 142 15.69 -0.67 -5.22
N ILE A 143 14.90 0.37 -5.48
CA ILE A 143 13.50 0.20 -5.87
C ILE A 143 13.49 -0.18 -7.35
N GLU A 144 13.38 -1.46 -7.64
CA GLU A 144 13.38 -1.98 -9.00
C GLU A 144 12.07 -1.69 -9.71
N ARG A 145 10.95 -2.03 -9.06
CA ARG A 145 9.62 -1.84 -9.59
C ARG A 145 8.72 -1.17 -8.55
N PHE A 146 7.93 -0.23 -9.01
CA PHE A 146 6.95 0.47 -8.15
C PHE A 146 5.54 0.27 -8.69
N ARG A 147 4.59 -0.12 -7.81
CA ARG A 147 3.18 -0.28 -8.18
C ARG A 147 2.28 0.59 -7.32
N THR A 148 1.30 1.20 -7.98
CA THR A 148 0.27 1.98 -7.29
C THR A 148 -1.06 1.93 -8.04
N ASP A 149 -2.14 2.34 -7.38
CA ASP A 149 -3.48 2.36 -7.96
C ASP A 149 -3.74 3.65 -8.78
N SER A 150 -4.96 3.77 -9.27
CA SER A 150 -5.39 4.91 -10.08
C SER A 150 -5.42 6.25 -9.30
N ARG A 151 -5.39 6.21 -7.99
CA ARG A 151 -5.37 7.39 -7.14
C ARG A 151 -4.04 8.13 -7.20
N SER A 152 -2.97 7.44 -7.60
CA SER A 152 -1.64 8.03 -7.81
C SER A 152 -1.39 8.48 -9.26
N PHE A 153 -2.42 8.51 -10.10
CA PHE A 153 -2.26 8.94 -11.49
C PHE A 153 -2.34 10.46 -11.60
N SER A 154 -1.20 11.15 -11.48
CA SER A 154 -1.00 12.57 -11.81
C SER A 154 0.43 12.80 -12.30
N LYS A 155 0.65 13.94 -12.96
CA LYS A 155 1.95 14.34 -13.50
C LYS A 155 3.02 14.39 -12.40
N GLU A 156 2.75 15.08 -11.32
CA GLU A 156 3.68 15.35 -10.22
C GLU A 156 4.05 14.05 -9.50
N ILE A 157 3.05 13.19 -9.25
CA ILE A 157 3.24 11.90 -8.60
C ILE A 157 4.10 10.98 -9.48
N ILE A 158 3.80 10.90 -10.79
CA ILE A 158 4.56 10.05 -11.71
C ILE A 158 6.00 10.55 -11.85
N GLN A 159 6.25 11.86 -11.90
CA GLN A 159 7.60 12.41 -11.90
C GLN A 159 8.39 12.02 -10.64
N THR A 160 7.74 12.07 -9.49
CA THR A 160 8.35 11.70 -8.21
C THR A 160 8.71 10.21 -8.17
N ILE A 161 7.79 9.34 -8.62
CA ILE A 161 8.01 7.90 -8.67
C ILE A 161 9.13 7.54 -9.66
N GLU A 162 9.05 8.04 -10.89
CA GLU A 162 9.99 7.73 -11.96
C GLU A 162 11.44 8.12 -11.63
N SER A 163 11.63 9.20 -10.87
CA SER A 163 12.96 9.62 -10.44
C SER A 163 13.58 8.76 -9.34
N ARG A 164 12.85 7.78 -8.79
CA ARG A 164 13.22 6.99 -7.59
C ARG A 164 13.13 5.48 -7.76
N CYS A 165 12.67 5.01 -8.91
CA CYS A 165 12.63 3.57 -9.21
C CYS A 165 13.06 3.32 -10.65
N ASN A 166 13.42 2.08 -10.97
CA ASN A 166 13.80 1.71 -12.33
C ASN A 166 12.57 1.65 -13.25
N THR A 167 11.50 1.00 -12.80
CA THR A 167 10.24 0.92 -13.53
C THR A 167 9.04 1.15 -12.62
N PHE A 168 7.98 1.74 -13.17
CA PHE A 168 6.73 1.95 -12.44
C PHE A 168 5.52 1.42 -13.22
N TYR A 169 4.47 1.11 -12.47
CA TYR A 169 3.21 0.61 -13.00
C TYR A 169 2.06 1.24 -12.21
N THR A 170 1.23 2.02 -12.88
CA THR A 170 0.06 2.64 -12.27
C THR A 170 -1.18 2.47 -13.14
N ARG A 171 -2.34 2.28 -12.50
CA ARG A 171 -3.61 2.28 -13.22
C ARG A 171 -3.87 3.69 -13.77
N ALA A 172 -3.97 3.82 -15.08
CA ALA A 172 -4.33 5.09 -15.70
C ALA A 172 -5.82 5.37 -15.54
N VAL A 173 -6.15 6.60 -15.17
CA VAL A 173 -7.53 7.12 -15.10
C VAL A 173 -7.82 8.01 -16.30
N ASN A 174 -9.09 8.36 -16.48
CA ASN A 174 -9.58 9.23 -17.55
C ASN A 174 -9.30 8.71 -18.97
N CYS A 175 -9.13 7.39 -19.11
CA CYS A 175 -9.00 6.76 -20.43
C CYS A 175 -10.33 6.71 -21.19
N GLY A 176 -11.46 7.12 -20.58
CA GLY A 176 -12.75 7.17 -21.21
C GLY A 176 -12.80 8.08 -22.45
N SER A 177 -12.10 9.22 -22.42
CA SER A 177 -11.95 10.11 -23.57
C SER A 177 -11.18 9.49 -24.75
N ARG A 178 -10.42 8.41 -24.51
CA ARG A 178 -9.65 7.67 -25.51
C ARG A 178 -10.34 6.39 -25.96
N HIS A 179 -11.55 6.09 -25.49
CA HIS A 179 -12.26 4.85 -25.89
C HIS A 179 -12.50 4.78 -27.38
N GLU A 180 -12.79 5.92 -28.02
CA GLU A 180 -12.96 5.95 -29.49
C GLU A 180 -11.65 5.65 -30.22
N GLU A 181 -10.52 6.19 -29.75
CA GLU A 181 -9.19 5.82 -30.25
C GLU A 181 -8.94 4.32 -30.08
N PHE A 182 -9.26 3.76 -28.91
CA PHE A 182 -9.06 2.33 -28.66
C PHE A 182 -9.94 1.44 -29.53
N ARG A 183 -11.16 1.87 -29.86
CA ARG A 183 -12.03 1.15 -30.79
C ARG A 183 -11.43 1.03 -32.20
N GLN A 184 -10.67 2.04 -32.63
CA GLN A 184 -10.06 2.10 -33.95
C GLN A 184 -8.75 1.28 -34.05
N LEU A 185 -8.18 0.84 -32.93
CA LEU A 185 -6.97 0.01 -32.91
C LEU A 185 -7.25 -1.35 -33.57
N LYS A 186 -6.41 -1.72 -34.53
CA LYS A 186 -6.56 -2.96 -35.29
C LYS A 186 -5.76 -4.14 -34.72
N GLU A 187 -4.68 -3.83 -34.01
CA GLU A 187 -3.76 -4.84 -33.49
C GLU A 187 -4.08 -5.15 -32.03
N TRP A 188 -4.75 -6.26 -31.82
CA TRP A 188 -5.04 -6.80 -30.51
C TRP A 188 -4.48 -8.21 -30.39
N LYS A 189 -3.84 -8.49 -29.27
CA LYS A 189 -3.34 -9.82 -28.89
C LYS A 189 -4.28 -10.40 -27.85
N SER A 190 -4.86 -11.57 -28.09
CA SER A 190 -5.60 -12.30 -27.07
C SER A 190 -4.63 -12.97 -26.12
N ILE A 191 -4.77 -12.69 -24.83
CA ILE A 191 -3.98 -13.30 -23.76
C ILE A 191 -4.90 -13.87 -22.69
N GLU A 192 -4.36 -14.77 -21.88
CA GLU A 192 -5.00 -15.29 -20.69
C GLU A 192 -4.19 -14.88 -19.48
N VAL A 193 -4.84 -14.17 -18.53
CA VAL A 193 -4.27 -13.75 -17.26
C VAL A 193 -5.12 -14.35 -16.13
N GLY A 194 -4.51 -15.19 -15.29
CA GLY A 194 -5.25 -16.03 -14.36
C GLY A 194 -6.17 -16.99 -15.14
N TYR A 195 -7.48 -16.82 -14.98
CA TYR A 195 -8.50 -17.63 -15.69
C TYR A 195 -9.35 -16.77 -16.64
N GLU A 196 -8.97 -15.52 -16.88
CA GLU A 196 -9.72 -14.59 -17.74
C GLU A 196 -9.00 -14.37 -19.06
N LYS A 197 -9.74 -14.50 -20.16
CA LYS A 197 -9.29 -14.12 -21.49
C LYS A 197 -9.60 -12.65 -21.74
N CYS A 198 -8.62 -11.91 -22.22
CA CYS A 198 -8.77 -10.52 -22.60
C CYS A 198 -7.90 -10.20 -23.81
N ASP A 199 -8.27 -9.16 -24.52
CA ASP A 199 -7.44 -8.64 -25.60
C ASP A 199 -6.61 -7.47 -25.08
N VAL A 200 -5.37 -7.41 -25.51
CA VAL A 200 -4.41 -6.38 -25.06
C VAL A 200 -3.68 -5.77 -26.25
N THR A 201 -3.30 -4.52 -26.06
CA THR A 201 -2.42 -3.80 -26.98
C THR A 201 -1.61 -2.77 -26.20
N SER A 202 -0.59 -2.20 -26.84
CA SER A 202 0.21 -1.12 -26.29
C SER A 202 0.11 0.11 -27.17
N VAL A 203 -0.10 1.28 -26.54
CA VAL A 203 -0.06 2.58 -27.23
C VAL A 203 0.87 3.52 -26.50
N SER A 204 1.38 4.53 -27.19
CA SER A 204 2.18 5.59 -26.58
C SER A 204 1.28 6.60 -25.84
N MET A 205 1.80 7.16 -24.76
CA MET A 205 1.23 8.29 -24.05
C MET A 205 2.29 9.40 -23.89
N ASP A 206 2.26 10.36 -24.79
CA ASP A 206 3.32 11.35 -24.95
C ASP A 206 3.01 12.70 -24.27
N ASN A 207 1.75 12.91 -23.88
CA ASN A 207 1.28 14.24 -23.42
C ASN A 207 1.15 14.35 -21.88
N LEU A 208 1.60 13.35 -21.12
CA LEU A 208 1.50 13.38 -19.66
C LEU A 208 2.58 14.28 -19.05
N ILE A 209 3.81 14.12 -19.52
CA ILE A 209 4.97 14.91 -19.10
C ILE A 209 5.70 15.35 -20.36
N GLU A 210 5.98 16.63 -20.46
CA GLU A 210 6.67 17.22 -21.62
C GLU A 210 8.02 16.53 -21.89
N GLY A 211 8.25 16.15 -23.13
CA GLY A 211 9.48 15.50 -23.58
C GLY A 211 9.62 14.04 -23.16
N LYS A 212 8.57 13.43 -22.57
CA LYS A 212 8.56 12.01 -22.19
C LYS A 212 7.43 11.23 -22.85
N SER A 213 7.76 10.01 -23.21
CA SER A 213 6.82 9.02 -23.76
C SER A 213 6.70 7.84 -22.80
N TYR A 214 5.48 7.47 -22.50
CA TYR A 214 5.16 6.33 -21.65
C TYR A 214 4.40 5.29 -22.44
N ARG A 215 4.54 4.03 -22.03
CA ARG A 215 3.77 2.93 -22.56
C ARG A 215 2.46 2.79 -21.82
N LEU A 216 1.35 2.83 -22.53
CA LEU A 216 0.03 2.56 -22.00
C LEU A 216 -0.40 1.18 -22.48
N ILE A 217 -0.48 0.22 -21.56
CA ILE A 217 -1.06 -1.10 -21.83
C ILE A 217 -2.56 -0.96 -21.75
N VAL A 218 -3.23 -1.24 -22.84
CA VAL A 218 -4.70 -1.20 -22.94
C VAL A 218 -5.21 -2.63 -22.96
N GLN A 219 -5.99 -2.98 -21.96
CA GLN A 219 -6.70 -4.25 -21.84
C GLN A 219 -8.17 -3.99 -22.10
N ARG A 220 -8.78 -4.75 -23.00
CA ARG A 220 -10.23 -4.73 -23.22
C ARG A 220 -10.87 -6.07 -22.89
N SER A 221 -12.07 -6.02 -22.34
CA SER A 221 -12.90 -7.17 -22.06
C SER A 221 -14.33 -6.86 -22.47
N HIS A 222 -15.10 -7.86 -22.84
CA HIS A 222 -16.51 -7.69 -23.17
C HIS A 222 -17.26 -7.19 -21.93
N LEU A 223 -18.06 -6.14 -22.11
CA LEU A 223 -18.98 -5.70 -21.06
C LEU A 223 -20.08 -6.77 -20.93
N LYS A 224 -20.27 -7.29 -19.73
CA LYS A 224 -21.31 -8.28 -19.41
C LYS A 224 -22.37 -7.62 -18.53
N ASP A 225 -23.60 -8.06 -18.69
CA ASP A 225 -24.69 -7.73 -17.78
C ASP A 225 -24.60 -8.55 -16.46
N LYS A 226 -25.61 -8.37 -15.59
CA LYS A 226 -25.67 -9.10 -14.31
C LYS A 226 -25.79 -10.60 -14.48
N ASP A 227 -26.28 -11.06 -15.61
CA ASP A 227 -26.47 -12.48 -15.96
C ASP A 227 -25.27 -13.05 -16.75
N GLY A 228 -24.21 -12.27 -16.93
CA GLY A 228 -22.99 -12.66 -17.63
C GLY A 228 -23.07 -12.65 -19.15
N LYS A 229 -24.15 -12.12 -19.74
CA LYS A 229 -24.30 -11.99 -21.19
C LYS A 229 -23.57 -10.76 -21.70
N GLN A 230 -22.94 -10.89 -22.87
CA GLN A 230 -22.28 -9.79 -23.55
C GLN A 230 -23.30 -8.70 -23.92
N GLN A 231 -22.98 -7.46 -23.61
CA GLN A 231 -23.76 -6.31 -24.04
C GLN A 231 -23.34 -5.87 -25.44
N THR A 232 -24.35 -5.49 -26.23
CA THR A 232 -24.17 -4.96 -27.57
C THR A 232 -24.95 -3.66 -27.72
N ASP A 233 -24.44 -2.73 -28.52
CA ASP A 233 -25.13 -1.53 -28.96
C ASP A 233 -25.33 -1.57 -30.51
N MET A 234 -25.79 -0.46 -31.08
CA MET A 234 -25.99 -0.36 -32.52
C MET A 234 -24.67 -0.44 -33.33
N PHE A 235 -23.51 -0.35 -32.70
CA PHE A 235 -22.17 -0.43 -33.28
C PHE A 235 -21.49 -1.76 -33.02
N GLY A 236 -22.16 -2.69 -32.33
CA GLY A 236 -21.66 -4.03 -32.05
C GLY A 236 -21.40 -4.31 -30.60
N VAL A 237 -20.33 -5.07 -30.29
CA VAL A 237 -20.01 -5.47 -28.92
C VAL A 237 -19.43 -4.31 -28.13
N ILE A 238 -19.94 -4.11 -26.90
CA ILE A 238 -19.43 -3.10 -25.98
C ILE A 238 -18.24 -3.67 -25.21
N TYR A 239 -17.15 -2.91 -25.16
CA TYR A 239 -15.94 -3.25 -24.40
C TYR A 239 -15.76 -2.34 -23.20
N THR A 240 -15.24 -2.90 -22.13
CA THR A 240 -14.62 -2.16 -21.02
C THR A 240 -13.12 -2.12 -21.24
N TYR A 241 -12.51 -0.99 -20.91
CA TYR A 241 -11.08 -0.79 -21.03
C TYR A 241 -10.42 -0.56 -19.67
N ARG A 242 -9.29 -1.23 -19.45
CA ARG A 242 -8.42 -1.02 -18.29
C ARG A 242 -7.03 -0.68 -18.81
N CYS A 243 -6.44 0.36 -18.25
CA CYS A 243 -5.15 0.85 -18.74
C CYS A 243 -4.11 0.85 -17.62
N ILE A 244 -2.90 0.41 -17.91
CA ILE A 244 -1.72 0.49 -17.04
C ILE A 244 -0.69 1.37 -17.72
N LEU A 245 -0.29 2.45 -17.05
CA LEU A 245 0.81 3.29 -17.48
C LEU A 245 2.12 2.79 -16.89
N THR A 246 3.16 2.75 -17.72
CA THR A 246 4.50 2.31 -17.31
C THR A 246 5.58 2.95 -18.18
N ASN A 247 6.80 3.02 -17.65
CA ASN A 247 8.02 3.32 -18.44
C ASN A 247 8.73 2.05 -18.92
N ASN A 248 8.15 0.86 -18.72
CA ASN A 248 8.71 -0.42 -19.18
C ASN A 248 8.27 -0.71 -20.63
N TRP A 249 9.22 -0.63 -21.55
CA TRP A 249 9.00 -0.91 -22.96
C TRP A 249 9.45 -2.31 -23.39
N THR A 250 10.10 -3.07 -22.52
CA THR A 250 10.75 -4.34 -22.86
C THR A 250 9.91 -5.57 -22.51
N SER A 251 9.17 -5.52 -21.42
CA SER A 251 8.33 -6.64 -20.97
C SER A 251 7.08 -6.81 -21.87
N THR A 252 6.55 -8.03 -21.93
CA THR A 252 5.30 -8.29 -22.68
C THR A 252 4.10 -7.69 -21.95
N GLU A 253 3.01 -7.43 -22.69
CA GLU A 253 1.75 -6.95 -22.10
C GLU A 253 1.25 -7.90 -21.01
N LYS A 254 1.39 -9.21 -21.24
CA LYS A 254 0.99 -10.24 -20.27
C LYS A 254 1.80 -10.16 -18.99
N ASP A 255 3.11 -10.02 -19.08
CA ASP A 255 3.99 -9.92 -17.91
C ASP A 255 3.68 -8.67 -17.08
N ILE A 256 3.44 -7.53 -17.75
CA ILE A 256 3.08 -6.28 -17.10
C ILE A 256 1.75 -6.40 -16.37
N ILE A 257 0.72 -6.97 -17.01
CA ILE A 257 -0.61 -7.14 -16.41
C ILE A 257 -0.52 -8.11 -15.22
N THR A 258 0.12 -9.27 -15.41
CA THR A 258 0.30 -10.28 -14.35
C THR A 258 0.99 -9.66 -13.14
N PHE A 259 2.10 -8.98 -13.36
CA PHE A 259 2.84 -8.31 -12.30
C PHE A 259 2.00 -7.23 -11.60
N TYR A 260 1.25 -6.43 -12.37
CA TYR A 260 0.38 -5.40 -11.80
C TYR A 260 -0.75 -6.00 -10.96
N ASP A 261 -1.38 -7.08 -11.42
CA ASP A 261 -2.52 -7.71 -10.74
C ASP A 261 -2.11 -8.41 -9.43
N GLU A 262 -0.85 -8.84 -9.30
CA GLU A 262 -0.30 -9.32 -8.03
C GLU A 262 -0.35 -8.26 -6.91
N ARG A 263 -0.48 -6.97 -7.26
CA ARG A 263 -0.73 -5.89 -6.30
C ARG A 263 -1.99 -6.14 -5.45
N GLY A 264 -2.98 -6.86 -5.97
CA GLY A 264 -4.16 -7.27 -5.20
C GLY A 264 -3.82 -8.06 -3.94
N ALA A 265 -2.64 -8.69 -3.86
CA ALA A 265 -2.15 -9.31 -2.64
C ALA A 265 -1.86 -8.29 -1.53
N SER A 266 -1.62 -7.02 -1.85
CA SER A 266 -1.46 -5.96 -0.85
C SER A 266 -2.76 -5.66 -0.09
N GLU A 267 -3.92 -5.91 -0.68
CA GLU A 267 -5.22 -5.79 0.00
C GLU A 267 -5.35 -6.78 1.17
N LYS A 268 -4.74 -7.99 1.04
CA LYS A 268 -4.64 -8.96 2.14
C LYS A 268 -3.78 -8.41 3.29
N ASN A 269 -2.81 -7.55 3.01
CA ASN A 269 -2.02 -6.91 4.05
C ASN A 269 -2.85 -5.92 4.86
N PHE A 270 -3.81 -5.22 4.26
CA PHE A 270 -4.77 -4.38 4.97
C PHE A 270 -5.62 -5.20 5.94
N ASP A 271 -6.15 -6.33 5.46
CA ASP A 271 -6.94 -7.23 6.30
C ASP A 271 -6.13 -7.73 7.52
N ILE A 272 -4.86 -8.09 7.31
CA ILE A 272 -3.96 -8.50 8.39
C ILE A 272 -3.71 -7.34 9.37
N GLN A 273 -3.41 -6.14 8.89
CA GLN A 273 -3.17 -4.97 9.75
C GLN A 273 -4.43 -4.61 10.56
N ASN A 274 -5.58 -4.61 9.93
CA ASN A 274 -6.85 -4.29 10.60
C ASN A 274 -7.21 -5.30 11.67
N ASN A 275 -7.15 -6.60 11.35
CA ASN A 275 -7.74 -7.64 12.17
C ASN A 275 -6.75 -8.32 13.12
N ASP A 276 -5.46 -8.40 12.75
CA ASP A 276 -4.45 -9.07 13.56
C ASP A 276 -3.60 -8.05 14.36
N PHE A 277 -3.48 -6.80 13.85
CA PHE A 277 -2.61 -5.76 14.44
C PHE A 277 -3.36 -4.47 14.84
N GLY A 278 -4.70 -4.47 14.80
CA GLY A 278 -5.55 -3.48 15.48
C GLY A 278 -5.78 -2.15 14.77
N TRP A 279 -5.45 -2.00 13.47
CA TRP A 279 -5.69 -0.75 12.76
C TRP A 279 -7.17 -0.41 12.57
N ALA A 280 -8.06 -1.41 12.60
CA ALA A 280 -9.51 -1.15 12.55
C ALA A 280 -10.06 -0.50 13.82
N HIS A 281 -9.31 -0.51 14.94
CA HIS A 281 -9.77 -0.05 16.26
C HIS A 281 -8.72 0.80 16.95
N ILE A 282 -8.38 1.94 16.36
CA ILE A 282 -7.41 2.88 16.92
C ILE A 282 -7.95 3.51 18.21
N PRO A 283 -7.20 3.53 19.34
CA PRO A 283 -7.72 3.86 20.66
C PRO A 283 -7.65 5.33 21.01
N PHE A 284 -6.69 6.09 20.48
CA PHE A 284 -6.40 7.44 20.94
C PHE A 284 -7.31 8.50 20.32
N SER A 285 -7.31 9.71 20.92
CA SER A 285 -8.17 10.82 20.50
C SER A 285 -7.60 11.63 19.34
N PHE A 286 -6.28 11.59 19.11
CA PHE A 286 -5.60 12.42 18.13
C PHE A 286 -4.82 11.61 17.11
N MET A 287 -4.66 12.15 15.91
CA MET A 287 -3.93 11.55 14.79
C MET A 287 -2.50 11.17 15.18
N ALA A 288 -1.78 12.11 15.80
CA ALA A 288 -0.39 11.90 16.18
C ALA A 288 -0.19 10.69 17.10
N GLU A 289 -1.05 10.53 18.10
CA GLU A 289 -1.01 9.38 19.03
C GLU A 289 -1.38 8.07 18.32
N ASN A 290 -2.41 8.10 17.46
CA ASN A 290 -2.84 6.93 16.69
C ASN A 290 -1.77 6.50 15.69
N MET A 291 -1.04 7.46 15.11
CA MET A 291 0.06 7.17 14.19
C MET A 291 1.18 6.39 14.88
N ILE A 292 1.49 6.72 16.13
CA ILE A 292 2.47 5.95 16.91
C ILE A 292 2.03 4.49 17.08
N LEU A 293 0.76 4.26 17.42
CA LEU A 293 0.24 2.89 17.53
C LEU A 293 0.33 2.15 16.19
N MET A 294 -0.04 2.81 15.11
CA MET A 294 0.05 2.22 13.77
C MET A 294 1.48 1.82 13.43
N MET A 295 2.45 2.70 13.70
CA MET A 295 3.87 2.42 13.47
C MET A 295 4.40 1.27 14.32
N ILE A 296 4.06 1.24 15.62
CA ILE A 296 4.49 0.15 16.50
C ILE A 296 3.87 -1.18 16.04
N THR A 297 2.62 -1.19 15.67
CA THR A 297 1.97 -2.42 15.18
C THR A 297 2.49 -2.84 13.80
N ALA A 298 2.91 -1.91 12.94
CA ALA A 298 3.66 -2.22 11.72
C ALA A 298 5.03 -2.87 12.01
N ILE A 299 5.75 -2.36 13.01
CA ILE A 299 7.01 -2.96 13.48
C ILE A 299 6.75 -4.36 14.03
N LEU A 300 5.72 -4.55 14.84
CA LEU A 300 5.33 -5.85 15.40
C LEU A 300 4.92 -6.84 14.29
N LYS A 301 4.21 -6.39 13.26
CA LYS A 301 3.90 -7.24 12.09
C LYS A 301 5.16 -7.69 11.39
N ASN A 302 6.11 -6.80 11.13
CA ASN A 302 7.37 -7.17 10.48
C ASN A 302 8.19 -8.13 11.36
N PHE A 303 8.23 -7.89 12.67
CA PHE A 303 8.85 -8.81 13.62
C PHE A 303 8.15 -10.18 13.64
N TYR A 304 6.81 -10.20 13.60
CA TYR A 304 6.04 -11.42 13.47
C TYR A 304 6.38 -12.19 12.18
N LEU A 305 6.50 -11.51 11.04
CA LEU A 305 6.93 -12.14 9.78
C LEU A 305 8.32 -12.76 9.89
N TYR A 306 9.25 -12.08 10.54
CA TYR A 306 10.57 -12.61 10.85
C TYR A 306 10.47 -13.87 11.71
N LEU A 307 9.74 -13.80 12.81
CA LEU A 307 9.58 -14.89 13.76
C LEU A 307 8.94 -16.13 13.12
N VAL A 308 7.79 -15.95 12.44
CA VAL A 308 7.07 -17.08 11.83
C VAL A 308 7.85 -17.76 10.73
N ARG A 309 8.67 -17.03 9.97
CA ARG A 309 9.56 -17.62 8.96
C ARG A 309 10.55 -18.59 9.58
N HIS A 310 11.12 -18.26 10.74
CA HIS A 310 12.09 -19.12 11.45
C HIS A 310 11.41 -20.29 12.18
N ILE A 311 10.27 -20.05 12.82
CA ILE A 311 9.58 -21.07 13.59
C ILE A 311 8.88 -22.09 12.68
N SER A 312 8.32 -21.67 11.56
CA SER A 312 7.62 -22.58 10.63
C SER A 312 8.52 -23.65 10.00
N GLU A 313 9.83 -23.48 10.04
CA GLU A 313 10.78 -24.49 9.62
C GLU A 313 10.89 -25.65 10.65
N LYS A 314 10.57 -25.37 11.91
CA LYS A 314 10.67 -26.32 13.04
C LYS A 314 9.31 -26.87 13.47
N ILE A 315 8.23 -26.13 13.27
CA ILE A 315 6.87 -26.49 13.73
C ILE A 315 5.96 -26.68 12.52
N LYS A 316 5.68 -27.92 12.17
CA LYS A 316 4.98 -28.30 10.94
C LYS A 316 3.56 -27.73 10.72
N PRO A 317 2.68 -27.50 11.70
CA PRO A 317 1.38 -26.86 11.41
C PRO A 317 1.50 -25.42 10.93
N LEU A 318 2.61 -24.74 11.26
CA LEU A 318 2.85 -23.36 10.87
C LEU A 318 3.48 -23.28 9.47
N LYS A 319 2.98 -22.34 8.68
CA LYS A 319 3.53 -21.95 7.37
C LYS A 319 4.16 -20.56 7.49
N LYS A 320 5.12 -20.23 6.62
CA LYS A 320 5.73 -18.88 6.55
C LYS A 320 4.68 -17.75 6.34
N THR A 321 3.49 -18.11 5.85
CA THR A 321 2.35 -17.23 5.61
C THR A 321 1.24 -17.36 6.66
N SER A 322 1.47 -18.10 7.76
CA SER A 322 0.46 -18.25 8.81
C SER A 322 0.09 -16.91 9.42
N ARG A 323 -1.20 -16.68 9.65
CA ARG A 323 -1.71 -15.50 10.35
C ARG A 323 -1.47 -15.61 11.85
N LEU A 324 -1.46 -14.46 12.54
CA LEU A 324 -1.22 -14.38 13.99
C LEU A 324 -2.15 -15.32 14.79
N LYS A 325 -3.42 -15.44 14.43
CA LYS A 325 -4.37 -16.37 15.06
C LYS A 325 -3.92 -17.84 14.99
N ALA A 326 -3.43 -18.25 13.82
CA ALA A 326 -2.91 -19.62 13.64
C ALA A 326 -1.62 -19.84 14.43
N PHE A 327 -0.77 -18.83 14.54
CA PHE A 327 0.43 -18.87 15.36
C PHE A 327 0.08 -19.00 16.86
N ILE A 328 -0.86 -18.20 17.35
CA ILE A 328 -1.32 -18.31 18.75
C ILE A 328 -1.88 -19.71 19.01
N LEU A 329 -2.74 -20.23 18.13
CA LEU A 329 -3.33 -21.56 18.30
C LEU A 329 -2.28 -22.68 18.31
N HIS A 330 -1.33 -22.68 17.40
CA HIS A 330 -0.40 -23.79 17.20
C HIS A 330 0.92 -23.65 17.95
N PHE A 331 1.24 -22.48 18.46
CA PHE A 331 2.49 -22.24 19.17
C PHE A 331 2.27 -21.79 20.62
N VAL A 332 1.43 -20.78 20.85
CA VAL A 332 1.27 -20.19 22.19
C VAL A 332 0.33 -21.04 23.05
N SER A 333 -0.74 -21.58 22.48
CA SER A 333 -1.76 -22.34 23.24
C SER A 333 -1.36 -23.80 23.53
N VAL A 334 -0.25 -24.29 22.97
CA VAL A 334 0.24 -25.67 23.16
C VAL A 334 1.32 -25.72 24.24
N PHE A 335 1.88 -24.58 24.66
CA PHE A 335 2.81 -24.42 25.74
C PHE A 335 2.19 -23.64 26.91
#